data_d568378d2d45b8713636d9b28d0f4e42
#
_entry.id   d568378d2d45b8713636d9b28d0f4e42
#
_cell.length_a   1.000
_cell.length_b   1.000
_cell.length_c   1.000
_cell.angle_alpha   90.00
_cell.angle_beta   90.00
_cell.angle_gamma   90.00
#
_symmetry.space_group_name_H-M   'P 1'
#
loop_
_entity.id
_entity.type
_entity.pdbx_description
1 polymer ?
#
loop_
_entity_poly.entity_id
_entity_poly.type
_entity_poly.pdbx_seq_one_letter_code
_entity_poly.pdbx_strand_id
1 'polypeptide(L)'
;MLIRSLSVLTCLLAALTFAAPADGKKGGKGKGDKGGPPAGAVDNVAAAKPADKNSTLKLTSPAVKDGEALPLEFTGDGESASPPLAWTGVPKGTQSLVLIMHHLDPEGKTKIYWLMYDIDPKTTSVAKNATDFGKMGISTVHDRVEYAPPHSKGPGEKKYVLTLFALSAKPDLSKAESPVTVEPVLAAMKGKILAAADLNVLYTRPAGASEKEEKRPPRREEAAK
;
A
#
# COMPACT_ATOMS: atom_id res chain seq x y z
N MET A 1 -38.43 -56.44 33.92
CA MET A 1 -39.41 -57.28 33.21
C MET A 1 -39.34 -56.97 31.74
N LEU A 2 -39.02 -57.98 30.93
CA LEU A 2 -39.05 -58.17 29.48
C LEU A 2 -38.11 -57.19 28.65
N ILE A 3 -36.92 -57.61 28.13
CA ILE A 3 -36.54 -58.67 27.15
C ILE A 3 -37.25 -58.48 25.78
N ARG A 4 -36.44 -58.22 24.75
CA ARG A 4 -36.34 -58.87 23.41
C ARG A 4 -35.82 -57.79 22.38
N SER A 5 -34.82 -58.02 21.69
CA SER A 5 -34.25 -59.05 20.84
C SER A 5 -33.97 -58.46 19.44
N LEU A 6 -32.76 -58.44 19.09
CA LEU A 6 -32.07 -58.99 17.92
C LEU A 6 -32.76 -58.86 16.55
N SER A 7 -32.11 -58.22 15.59
CA SER A 7 -31.87 -58.82 14.28
C SER A 7 -30.76 -58.09 13.51
N VAL A 8 -29.73 -58.86 13.25
CA VAL A 8 -28.63 -58.59 12.28
C VAL A 8 -29.18 -58.86 10.90
N LEU A 9 -28.93 -57.95 9.95
CA LEU A 9 -29.04 -58.30 8.53
C LEU A 9 -27.83 -57.73 7.76
N THR A 10 -26.91 -58.64 7.53
CA THR A 10 -25.80 -58.52 6.59
C THR A 10 -26.33 -58.54 5.17
N CYS A 11 -26.03 -57.52 4.35
CA CYS A 11 -26.14 -57.64 2.90
C CYS A 11 -24.82 -57.24 2.25
N LEU A 12 -24.17 -58.24 1.73
CA LEU A 12 -23.01 -58.22 0.85
C LEU A 12 -23.52 -57.90 -0.56
N LEU A 13 -23.00 -56.84 -1.23
CA LEU A 13 -23.09 -56.71 -2.68
C LEU A 13 -21.88 -56.03 -3.29
N ALA A 14 -21.18 -56.82 -4.00
CA ALA A 14 -20.34 -56.72 -5.17
C ALA A 14 -19.87 -55.33 -5.67
N ALA A 15 -18.57 -55.21 -5.76
CA ALA A 15 -17.84 -54.19 -6.55
C ALA A 15 -18.05 -54.43 -8.03
N LEU A 16 -18.53 -53.40 -8.75
CA LEU A 16 -18.35 -53.26 -10.18
C LEU A 16 -17.39 -52.09 -10.45
N THR A 17 -16.17 -52.45 -10.82
CA THR A 17 -15.20 -51.48 -11.36
C THR A 17 -15.56 -51.14 -12.79
N PHE A 18 -15.99 -49.90 -13.02
CA PHE A 18 -16.12 -49.34 -14.34
C PHE A 18 -14.90 -48.44 -14.62
N ALA A 19 -14.02 -48.92 -15.45
CA ALA A 19 -12.91 -48.15 -15.98
C ALA A 19 -13.46 -47.21 -17.07
N ALA A 20 -13.36 -45.89 -16.85
CA ALA A 20 -13.60 -44.88 -17.87
C ALA A 20 -12.28 -44.44 -18.54
N PRO A 21 -12.29 -44.15 -19.84
CA PRO A 21 -11.07 -43.82 -20.57
C PRO A 21 -10.51 -42.46 -20.19
N ALA A 22 -9.19 -42.37 -20.13
CA ALA A 22 -8.45 -41.13 -19.92
C ALA A 22 -8.55 -40.25 -21.17
N ASP A 23 -9.35 -39.21 -21.11
CA ASP A 23 -9.37 -38.17 -22.12
C ASP A 23 -8.38 -37.06 -21.73
N GLY A 24 -7.29 -36.99 -22.48
CA GLY A 24 -6.18 -36.05 -22.28
C GLY A 24 -6.58 -34.62 -22.62
N LYS A 25 -7.13 -33.88 -21.65
CA LYS A 25 -7.34 -32.44 -21.77
C LYS A 25 -6.06 -31.71 -21.36
N LYS A 26 -5.31 -31.24 -22.35
CA LYS A 26 -4.22 -30.28 -22.15
C LYS A 26 -4.77 -29.07 -21.38
N GLY A 27 -4.49 -29.01 -20.07
CA GLY A 27 -4.78 -27.87 -19.23
C GLY A 27 -3.97 -26.66 -19.71
N GLY A 28 -4.66 -25.68 -20.31
CA GLY A 28 -4.10 -24.36 -20.49
C GLY A 28 -3.68 -23.82 -19.12
N LYS A 29 -2.43 -23.38 -18.97
CA LYS A 29 -1.97 -22.60 -17.82
C LYS A 29 -2.78 -21.31 -17.80
N GLY A 30 -3.89 -21.31 -17.05
CA GLY A 30 -4.55 -20.10 -16.64
C GLY A 30 -3.51 -19.29 -15.85
N LYS A 31 -3.24 -18.07 -16.31
CA LYS A 31 -2.50 -17.06 -15.55
C LYS A 31 -3.31 -16.84 -14.26
N GLY A 32 -2.87 -17.44 -13.16
CA GLY A 32 -3.52 -17.32 -11.88
C GLY A 32 -3.64 -15.85 -11.53
N ASP A 33 -4.86 -15.46 -11.19
CA ASP A 33 -5.14 -14.24 -10.45
C ASP A 33 -4.22 -14.26 -9.22
N LYS A 34 -3.30 -13.30 -9.14
CA LYS A 34 -2.44 -13.17 -7.98
C LYS A 34 -3.35 -12.67 -6.87
N GLY A 35 -3.78 -13.58 -6.00
CA GLY A 35 -4.57 -13.28 -4.83
C GLY A 35 -3.95 -12.14 -4.01
N GLY A 36 -4.74 -11.55 -3.09
CA GLY A 36 -4.25 -10.53 -2.18
C GLY A 36 -3.01 -10.98 -1.38
N PRO A 37 -2.43 -10.10 -0.57
CA PRO A 37 -1.24 -10.42 0.22
C PRO A 37 -1.48 -11.65 1.11
N PRO A 38 -0.40 -12.44 1.40
CA PRO A 38 -0.51 -13.65 2.18
C PRO A 38 -1.06 -13.38 3.58
N ALA A 39 -1.75 -14.37 4.16
CA ALA A 39 -2.23 -14.28 5.52
C ALA A 39 -1.05 -14.01 6.48
N GLY A 40 -1.16 -12.96 7.31
CA GLY A 40 -0.10 -12.55 8.22
C GLY A 40 0.89 -11.52 7.65
N ALA A 41 0.74 -11.09 6.39
CA ALA A 41 1.50 -9.96 5.88
C ALA A 41 1.22 -8.69 6.71
N VAL A 42 2.28 -7.98 7.08
CA VAL A 42 2.19 -6.77 7.90
C VAL A 42 2.53 -5.55 7.04
N ASP A 43 1.56 -4.64 6.93
CA ASP A 43 1.81 -3.30 6.41
C ASP A 43 2.47 -2.45 7.51
N ASN A 44 3.77 -2.22 7.37
CA ASN A 44 4.57 -1.51 8.38
C ASN A 44 4.09 -0.09 8.64
N VAL A 45 3.55 0.60 7.64
CA VAL A 45 3.01 1.96 7.79
C VAL A 45 1.68 1.91 8.53
N ALA A 46 0.80 0.98 8.15
CA ALA A 46 -0.47 0.77 8.85
C ALA A 46 -0.26 0.34 10.31
N ALA A 47 0.72 -0.51 10.58
CA ALA A 47 1.08 -0.97 11.93
C ALA A 47 1.66 0.14 12.82
N ALA A 48 2.21 1.21 12.24
CA ALA A 48 2.74 2.34 13.01
C ALA A 48 1.64 3.26 13.54
N LYS A 49 0.40 3.16 13.04
CA LYS A 49 -0.71 4.06 13.46
C LYS A 49 -1.08 3.83 14.92
N PRO A 50 -1.45 4.90 15.67
CA PRO A 50 -1.91 4.76 17.04
C PRO A 50 -3.23 3.99 17.09
N ALA A 51 -3.47 3.29 18.19
CA ALA A 51 -4.72 2.57 18.43
C ALA A 51 -5.91 3.51 18.67
N ASP A 52 -5.66 4.78 19.03
CA ASP A 52 -6.70 5.76 19.30
C ASP A 52 -7.44 6.15 18.01
N LYS A 53 -8.73 5.83 17.98
CA LYS A 53 -9.65 6.16 16.88
C LYS A 53 -10.34 7.52 17.04
N ASN A 54 -10.10 8.24 18.15
CA ASN A 54 -10.76 9.51 18.44
C ASN A 54 -10.01 10.73 17.87
N SER A 55 -9.06 10.49 16.97
CA SER A 55 -8.31 11.56 16.32
C SER A 55 -9.23 12.47 15.49
N THR A 56 -9.07 13.78 15.66
CA THR A 56 -9.70 14.79 14.81
C THR A 56 -8.96 15.04 13.50
N LEU A 57 -7.75 14.48 13.34
CA LEU A 57 -6.95 14.61 12.12
C LEU A 57 -7.69 13.98 10.95
N LYS A 58 -7.83 14.74 9.86
CA LYS A 58 -8.42 14.29 8.59
C LYS A 58 -7.48 14.62 7.46
N LEU A 59 -7.28 13.68 6.56
CA LEU A 59 -6.56 13.84 5.30
C LEU A 59 -7.55 13.73 4.14
N THR A 60 -7.51 14.67 3.22
CA THR A 60 -8.39 14.73 2.04
C THR A 60 -7.60 15.16 0.82
N SER A 61 -8.20 15.03 -0.36
CA SER A 61 -7.71 15.61 -1.60
C SER A 61 -8.85 16.35 -2.31
N PRO A 62 -8.62 17.53 -2.89
CA PRO A 62 -9.61 18.16 -3.76
C PRO A 62 -9.79 17.42 -5.10
N ALA A 63 -8.89 16.51 -5.45
CA ALA A 63 -8.88 15.80 -6.73
C ALA A 63 -9.48 14.38 -6.67
N VAL A 64 -9.55 13.76 -5.50
CA VAL A 64 -10.07 12.40 -5.32
C VAL A 64 -10.65 12.22 -3.93
N LYS A 65 -11.80 11.56 -3.81
CA LYS A 65 -12.39 11.22 -2.51
C LYS A 65 -11.83 9.89 -1.99
N ASP A 66 -11.96 9.71 -0.68
CA ASP A 66 -11.56 8.46 -0.02
C ASP A 66 -12.29 7.26 -0.62
N GLY A 67 -11.53 6.24 -0.98
CA GLY A 67 -12.03 5.00 -1.59
C GLY A 67 -12.37 5.11 -3.09
N GLU A 68 -12.18 6.25 -3.74
CA GLU A 68 -12.44 6.43 -5.18
C GLU A 68 -11.19 6.15 -6.03
N ALA A 69 -11.42 6.01 -7.35
CA ALA A 69 -10.36 5.80 -8.32
C ALA A 69 -9.46 7.04 -8.43
N LEU A 70 -8.14 6.84 -8.36
CA LEU A 70 -7.15 7.89 -8.54
C LEU A 70 -7.20 8.39 -9.99
N PRO A 71 -7.39 9.70 -10.24
CA PRO A 71 -7.37 10.27 -11.57
C PRO A 71 -6.07 9.94 -12.31
N LEU A 72 -6.19 9.71 -13.62
CA LEU A 72 -5.09 9.22 -14.47
C LEU A 72 -3.85 10.12 -14.41
N GLU A 73 -4.03 11.43 -14.26
CA GLU A 73 -2.93 12.42 -14.15
C GLU A 73 -1.98 12.15 -12.98
N PHE A 74 -2.44 11.47 -11.91
CA PHE A 74 -1.63 11.11 -10.74
C PHE A 74 -1.02 9.72 -10.82
N THR A 75 -1.11 9.06 -11.97
CA THR A 75 -0.63 7.70 -12.21
C THR A 75 0.49 7.66 -13.24
N GLY A 76 1.24 6.57 -13.31
CA GLY A 76 2.29 6.37 -14.31
C GLY A 76 1.77 6.19 -15.73
N ASP A 77 0.46 6.00 -15.92
CA ASP A 77 -0.18 5.97 -17.24
C ASP A 77 -0.66 7.37 -17.69
N GLY A 78 -0.56 8.38 -16.80
CA GLY A 78 -0.89 9.78 -17.06
C GLY A 78 0.32 10.73 -16.99
N GLU A 79 0.16 11.83 -16.24
CA GLU A 79 1.18 12.88 -16.10
C GLU A 79 2.24 12.53 -15.03
N SER A 80 2.01 11.50 -14.23
CA SER A 80 2.87 11.13 -13.09
C SER A 80 2.95 12.21 -12.00
N ALA A 81 1.94 13.07 -11.92
CA ALA A 81 1.87 14.16 -10.96
C ALA A 81 1.55 13.63 -9.55
N SER A 82 2.12 14.22 -8.50
CA SER A 82 1.61 13.96 -7.15
C SER A 82 0.29 14.69 -6.91
N PRO A 83 -0.68 14.06 -6.21
CA PRO A 83 -2.00 14.66 -5.99
C PRO A 83 -1.93 15.85 -5.02
N PRO A 84 -2.80 16.87 -5.20
CA PRO A 84 -2.98 17.90 -4.19
C PRO A 84 -3.66 17.29 -2.96
N LEU A 85 -3.24 17.73 -1.77
CA LEU A 85 -3.76 17.22 -0.50
C LEU A 85 -4.14 18.38 0.42
N ALA A 86 -5.08 18.12 1.33
CA ALA A 86 -5.45 19.04 2.41
C ALA A 86 -5.73 18.24 3.68
N TRP A 87 -5.48 18.86 4.84
CA TRP A 87 -5.77 18.23 6.13
C TRP A 87 -6.24 19.22 7.16
N THR A 88 -7.00 18.71 8.12
CA THR A 88 -7.58 19.49 9.21
C THR A 88 -7.46 18.70 10.52
N GLY A 89 -7.68 19.39 11.64
CA GLY A 89 -7.75 18.73 12.95
C GLY A 89 -6.39 18.24 13.47
N VAL A 90 -5.28 18.88 13.06
CA VAL A 90 -3.96 18.60 13.60
C VAL A 90 -3.95 18.76 15.12
N PRO A 91 -3.55 17.74 15.90
CA PRO A 91 -3.58 17.81 17.35
C PRO A 91 -2.70 18.91 17.92
N LYS A 92 -3.11 19.50 19.06
CA LYS A 92 -2.23 20.39 19.81
C LYS A 92 -0.96 19.66 20.24
N GLY A 93 0.18 20.35 20.23
CA GLY A 93 1.48 19.77 20.56
C GLY A 93 2.17 19.07 19.40
N THR A 94 1.58 19.07 18.20
CA THR A 94 2.26 18.59 17.01
C THR A 94 3.47 19.46 16.67
N GLN A 95 4.64 18.84 16.53
CA GLN A 95 5.90 19.48 16.20
C GLN A 95 6.36 19.19 14.76
N SER A 96 5.83 18.12 14.14
CA SER A 96 6.15 17.72 12.77
C SER A 96 5.05 16.85 12.21
N LEU A 97 4.89 16.88 10.88
CA LEU A 97 4.03 15.93 10.17
C LEU A 97 4.91 15.05 9.26
N VAL A 98 4.41 13.83 9.01
CA VAL A 98 4.98 12.88 8.06
C VAL A 98 3.87 12.35 7.17
N LEU A 99 4.08 12.39 5.84
CA LEU A 99 3.15 11.84 4.85
C LEU A 99 3.80 10.65 4.16
N ILE A 100 3.09 9.52 4.11
CA ILE A 100 3.57 8.31 3.45
C ILE A 100 2.46 7.78 2.53
N MET A 101 2.75 7.66 1.22
CA MET A 101 1.91 6.88 0.32
C MET A 101 2.48 5.48 0.17
N HIS A 102 1.67 4.47 0.46
CA HIS A 102 2.11 3.08 0.48
C HIS A 102 1.07 2.12 -0.11
N HIS A 103 1.52 0.93 -0.43
CA HIS A 103 0.70 -0.19 -0.90
C HIS A 103 1.29 -1.50 -0.37
N LEU A 104 0.45 -2.36 0.18
CA LEU A 104 0.84 -3.73 0.53
C LEU A 104 0.70 -4.60 -0.72
N ASP A 105 1.83 -5.06 -1.26
CA ASP A 105 1.83 -5.84 -2.49
C ASP A 105 1.33 -7.28 -2.27
N PRO A 106 1.02 -8.03 -3.34
CA PRO A 106 0.58 -9.42 -3.22
C PRO A 106 1.63 -10.38 -2.61
N GLU A 107 2.89 -9.96 -2.51
CA GLU A 107 3.97 -10.71 -1.86
C GLU A 107 4.07 -10.38 -0.36
N GLY A 108 3.22 -9.49 0.15
CA GLY A 108 3.17 -9.08 1.56
C GLY A 108 4.21 -8.03 1.94
N LYS A 109 4.77 -7.31 0.97
CA LYS A 109 5.74 -6.24 1.20
C LYS A 109 5.06 -4.88 1.12
N THR A 110 5.33 -4.01 2.08
CA THR A 110 4.92 -2.61 2.01
C THR A 110 5.81 -1.86 1.01
N LYS A 111 5.22 -1.41 -0.09
CA LYS A 111 5.87 -0.55 -1.09
C LYS A 111 5.59 0.91 -0.77
N ILE A 112 6.63 1.73 -0.78
CA ILE A 112 6.54 3.17 -0.53
C ILE A 112 6.58 3.91 -1.87
N TYR A 113 5.54 4.67 -2.12
CA TYR A 113 5.37 5.47 -3.35
C TYR A 113 5.75 6.93 -3.15
N TRP A 114 5.53 7.46 -1.95
CA TRP A 114 5.87 8.84 -1.59
C TRP A 114 6.18 8.90 -0.10
N LEU A 115 7.30 9.49 0.26
CA LEU A 115 7.72 9.74 1.63
C LEU A 115 8.08 11.21 1.78
N MET A 116 7.32 11.92 2.62
CA MET A 116 7.61 13.30 3.03
C MET A 116 7.71 13.35 4.55
N TYR A 117 8.74 13.96 5.07
CA TYR A 117 8.98 14.11 6.52
C TYR A 117 9.45 15.52 6.84
N ASP A 118 9.53 15.88 8.13
CA ASP A 118 9.82 17.25 8.59
C ASP A 118 8.84 18.29 8.04
N ILE A 119 7.58 17.91 7.80
CA ILE A 119 6.55 18.85 7.35
C ILE A 119 6.19 19.76 8.52
N ASP A 120 6.13 21.09 8.27
CA ASP A 120 5.71 22.07 9.27
C ASP A 120 4.25 21.80 9.71
N PRO A 121 3.95 21.67 11.01
CA PRO A 121 2.59 21.43 11.50
C PRO A 121 1.59 22.56 11.15
N LYS A 122 2.07 23.73 10.74
CA LYS A 122 1.24 24.84 10.24
C LYS A 122 0.79 24.65 8.80
N THR A 123 1.43 23.75 8.04
CA THR A 123 0.99 23.37 6.70
C THR A 123 -0.37 22.68 6.81
N THR A 124 -1.35 23.08 6.04
CA THR A 124 -2.70 22.51 6.01
C THR A 124 -3.10 21.98 4.64
N SER A 125 -2.31 22.26 3.62
CA SER A 125 -2.54 21.77 2.25
C SER A 125 -1.27 21.85 1.42
N VAL A 126 -1.25 21.05 0.36
CA VAL A 126 -0.19 21.06 -0.67
C VAL A 126 -0.82 21.01 -2.05
N ALA A 127 -0.22 21.71 -3.01
CA ALA A 127 -0.67 21.73 -4.38
C ALA A 127 -0.25 20.45 -5.14
N LYS A 128 -0.82 20.25 -6.33
CA LYS A 128 -0.34 19.26 -7.29
C LYS A 128 1.15 19.49 -7.55
N ASN A 129 1.95 18.43 -7.53
CA ASN A 129 3.41 18.45 -7.75
C ASN A 129 4.21 19.27 -6.73
N ALA A 130 3.67 19.55 -5.55
CA ALA A 130 4.43 20.23 -4.51
C ALA A 130 5.60 19.36 -4.01
N THR A 131 6.79 19.96 -3.87
CA THR A 131 8.00 19.30 -3.38
C THR A 131 8.65 20.05 -2.21
N ASP A 132 8.18 21.24 -1.88
CA ASP A 132 8.77 22.21 -0.96
C ASP A 132 8.09 22.30 0.41
N PHE A 133 7.23 21.31 0.76
CA PHE A 133 6.49 21.30 2.03
C PHE A 133 7.08 20.41 3.13
N GLY A 134 8.34 20.00 2.97
CA GLY A 134 9.07 19.12 3.88
C GLY A 134 10.30 18.56 3.19
N LYS A 135 10.83 17.45 3.68
CA LYS A 135 11.92 16.71 3.06
C LYS A 135 11.37 15.45 2.41
N MET A 136 11.81 15.17 1.18
CA MET A 136 11.43 13.96 0.47
C MET A 136 12.42 12.83 0.73
N GLY A 137 11.89 11.64 1.02
CA GLY A 137 12.66 10.40 1.16
C GLY A 137 12.58 9.51 -0.08
N ILE A 138 13.19 8.32 0.05
CA ILE A 138 13.26 7.33 -1.03
C ILE A 138 11.91 6.60 -1.20
N SER A 139 11.44 6.55 -2.46
CA SER A 139 10.44 5.60 -2.91
C SER A 139 11.07 4.21 -3.07
N THR A 140 10.45 3.16 -2.52
CA THR A 140 10.94 1.77 -2.69
C THR A 140 10.54 1.16 -4.04
N VAL A 141 9.74 1.88 -4.83
CA VAL A 141 9.29 1.42 -6.16
C VAL A 141 10.42 1.53 -7.18
N HIS A 142 11.14 2.67 -7.15
CA HIS A 142 12.21 2.95 -8.09
C HIS A 142 13.57 3.19 -7.41
N ASP A 143 13.64 3.10 -6.08
CA ASP A 143 14.83 3.38 -5.27
C ASP A 143 15.38 4.79 -5.49
N ARG A 144 14.49 5.80 -5.43
CA ARG A 144 14.78 7.22 -5.69
C ARG A 144 14.02 8.15 -4.77
N VAL A 145 14.52 9.37 -4.63
CA VAL A 145 13.83 10.49 -3.97
C VAL A 145 12.81 11.09 -4.92
N GLU A 146 11.57 10.63 -4.82
CA GLU A 146 10.49 11.01 -5.73
C GLU A 146 9.09 10.69 -5.17
N TYR A 147 8.06 11.23 -5.81
CA TYR A 147 6.75 10.61 -5.89
C TYR A 147 6.79 9.56 -6.99
N ALA A 148 6.68 8.28 -6.64
CA ALA A 148 6.50 7.20 -7.60
C ALA A 148 5.01 7.07 -7.93
N PRO A 149 4.57 7.36 -9.16
CA PRO A 149 3.16 7.27 -9.48
C PRO A 149 2.69 5.81 -9.49
N PRO A 150 1.45 5.51 -9.05
CA PRO A 150 0.86 4.20 -9.22
C PRO A 150 0.92 3.72 -10.67
N HIS A 151 1.62 2.61 -10.90
CA HIS A 151 1.83 2.04 -12.23
C HIS A 151 1.93 0.51 -12.14
N SER A 152 0.89 -0.12 -11.58
CA SER A 152 0.89 -1.56 -11.37
C SER A 152 0.88 -2.35 -12.68
N LYS A 153 1.81 -3.29 -12.84
CA LYS A 153 1.91 -4.18 -14.01
C LYS A 153 0.92 -5.35 -14.00
N GLY A 154 0.30 -5.65 -12.86
CA GLY A 154 -0.62 -6.77 -12.71
C GLY A 154 -2.07 -6.40 -13.03
N PRO A 155 -2.91 -7.38 -13.39
CA PRO A 155 -4.33 -7.16 -13.53
C PRO A 155 -4.99 -6.82 -12.19
N GLY A 156 -6.19 -6.22 -12.25
CA GLY A 156 -7.04 -5.94 -11.11
C GLY A 156 -6.72 -4.63 -10.40
N GLU A 157 -7.66 -4.25 -9.56
CA GLU A 157 -7.61 -3.05 -8.77
C GLU A 157 -6.58 -3.14 -7.65
N LYS A 158 -5.85 -2.04 -7.42
CA LYS A 158 -4.89 -1.89 -6.33
C LYS A 158 -5.32 -0.74 -5.43
N LYS A 159 -5.23 -0.96 -4.14
CA LYS A 159 -5.47 0.08 -3.14
C LYS A 159 -4.14 0.70 -2.71
N TYR A 160 -4.04 2.01 -2.82
CA TYR A 160 -2.94 2.82 -2.31
C TYR A 160 -3.45 3.64 -1.14
N VAL A 161 -2.65 3.78 -0.10
CA VAL A 161 -3.03 4.52 1.10
C VAL A 161 -2.05 5.66 1.30
N LEU A 162 -2.57 6.89 1.37
CA LEU A 162 -1.82 8.04 1.85
C LEU A 162 -2.10 8.18 3.33
N THR A 163 -1.08 8.05 4.17
CA THR A 163 -1.18 8.20 5.62
C THR A 163 -0.43 9.44 6.07
N LEU A 164 -1.14 10.36 6.72
CA LEU A 164 -0.56 11.54 7.38
C LEU A 164 -0.44 11.26 8.88
N PHE A 165 0.77 11.39 9.43
CA PHE A 165 1.07 11.27 10.85
C PHE A 165 1.33 12.64 11.46
N ALA A 166 0.76 12.91 12.63
CA ALA A 166 1.08 14.07 13.47
C ALA A 166 1.97 13.61 14.62
N LEU A 167 3.12 14.26 14.81
CA LEU A 167 4.14 13.85 15.76
C LEU A 167 4.36 14.91 16.86
N SER A 168 4.54 14.47 18.11
CA SER A 168 4.88 15.31 19.25
C SER A 168 6.33 15.83 19.26
N ALA A 169 7.18 15.29 18.39
CA ALA A 169 8.55 15.74 18.17
C ALA A 169 8.98 15.42 16.75
N LYS A 170 9.95 16.17 16.20
CA LYS A 170 10.56 15.85 14.91
C LYS A 170 11.21 14.47 14.97
N PRO A 171 11.16 13.67 13.87
CA PRO A 171 11.95 12.46 13.77
C PRO A 171 13.46 12.78 13.88
N ASP A 172 14.18 12.13 14.79
CA ASP A 172 15.64 12.23 14.82
C ASP A 172 16.22 11.26 13.79
N LEU A 173 16.69 11.82 12.68
CA LEU A 173 17.28 11.11 11.55
C LEU A 173 18.79 11.40 11.41
N SER A 174 19.42 11.94 12.45
CA SER A 174 20.86 12.32 12.43
C SER A 174 21.78 11.15 12.12
N LYS A 175 21.36 9.92 12.42
CA LYS A 175 22.10 8.67 12.15
C LYS A 175 21.62 7.93 10.93
N ALA A 176 20.59 8.44 10.23
CA ALA A 176 20.08 7.81 9.02
C ALA A 176 20.97 8.12 7.82
N GLU A 177 21.09 7.17 6.92
CA GLU A 177 21.74 7.42 5.62
C GLU A 177 20.93 8.43 4.80
N SER A 178 21.62 9.21 3.99
CA SER A 178 20.98 10.18 3.08
C SER A 178 21.15 9.71 1.63
N PRO A 179 20.08 9.74 0.85
CA PRO A 179 18.70 10.09 1.16
C PRO A 179 17.99 9.04 2.02
N VAL A 180 17.01 9.49 2.82
CA VAL A 180 16.35 8.70 3.87
C VAL A 180 15.34 7.73 3.30
N THR A 181 15.34 6.46 3.78
CA THR A 181 14.30 5.45 3.54
C THR A 181 13.19 5.53 4.60
N VAL A 182 12.14 4.74 4.44
CA VAL A 182 10.98 4.76 5.36
C VAL A 182 11.29 4.15 6.72
N GLU A 183 12.16 3.14 6.80
CA GLU A 183 12.43 2.39 8.02
C GLU A 183 13.00 3.27 9.16
N PRO A 184 14.05 4.09 8.96
CA PRO A 184 14.52 5.00 10.00
C PRO A 184 13.46 6.05 10.37
N VAL A 185 12.60 6.50 9.43
CA VAL A 185 11.51 7.43 9.74
C VAL A 185 10.50 6.76 10.67
N LEU A 186 10.02 5.56 10.33
CA LEU A 186 9.08 4.81 11.18
C LEU A 186 9.68 4.50 12.56
N ALA A 187 10.97 4.16 12.62
CA ALA A 187 11.66 3.92 13.89
C ALA A 187 11.73 5.19 14.75
N ALA A 188 12.07 6.33 14.14
CA ALA A 188 12.17 7.63 14.84
C ALA A 188 10.79 8.18 15.27
N MET A 189 9.70 7.73 14.65
CA MET A 189 8.32 8.11 15.00
C MET A 189 7.78 7.36 16.23
N LYS A 190 8.36 6.21 16.61
CA LYS A 190 7.85 5.39 17.74
C LYS A 190 7.74 6.23 19.02
N GLY A 191 6.58 6.13 19.69
CA GLY A 191 6.29 6.88 20.93
C GLY A 191 6.03 8.38 20.72
N LYS A 192 6.05 8.88 19.49
CA LYS A 192 5.83 10.29 19.18
C LYS A 192 4.53 10.55 18.39
N ILE A 193 3.85 9.52 17.93
CA ILE A 193 2.66 9.67 17.10
C ILE A 193 1.46 10.07 17.96
N LEU A 194 0.94 11.27 17.72
CA LEU A 194 -0.26 11.82 18.36
C LEU A 194 -1.53 11.39 17.62
N ALA A 195 -1.46 11.34 16.29
CA ALA A 195 -2.59 11.02 15.44
C ALA A 195 -2.11 10.52 14.08
N ALA A 196 -2.99 9.79 13.39
CA ALA A 196 -2.81 9.45 11.99
C ALA A 196 -4.16 9.55 11.25
N ALA A 197 -4.11 9.90 9.96
CA ALA A 197 -5.27 9.92 9.08
C ALA A 197 -4.92 9.35 7.71
N ASP A 198 -5.83 8.58 7.15
CA ASP A 198 -5.68 7.95 5.84
C ASP A 198 -6.56 8.62 4.78
N LEU A 199 -6.06 8.61 3.56
CA LEU A 199 -6.82 8.76 2.32
C LEU A 199 -6.53 7.54 1.45
N ASN A 200 -7.56 6.73 1.20
CA ASN A 200 -7.45 5.54 0.36
C ASN A 200 -7.77 5.93 -1.08
N VAL A 201 -6.97 5.46 -2.04
CA VAL A 201 -7.25 5.64 -3.46
C VAL A 201 -7.08 4.32 -4.19
N LEU A 202 -7.86 4.12 -5.22
CA LEU A 202 -7.86 2.89 -6.01
C LEU A 202 -7.27 3.17 -7.38
N TYR A 203 -6.56 2.20 -7.93
CA TYR A 203 -6.09 2.27 -9.30
C TYR A 203 -6.11 0.91 -9.97
N THR A 204 -6.77 0.87 -11.13
CA THR A 204 -6.73 -0.27 -12.04
C THR A 204 -6.08 0.21 -13.34
N ARG A 205 -4.96 -0.41 -13.71
CA ARG A 205 -4.28 -0.06 -14.95
C ARG A 205 -5.16 -0.41 -16.14
N PRO A 206 -5.37 0.50 -17.10
CA PRO A 206 -6.15 0.23 -18.30
C PRO A 206 -5.59 -0.96 -19.09
N ALA A 207 -6.46 -1.81 -19.62
CA ALA A 207 -6.04 -2.90 -20.50
C ALA A 207 -5.36 -2.33 -21.75
N GLY A 208 -4.19 -2.85 -22.10
CA GLY A 208 -3.43 -2.39 -23.27
C GLY A 208 -2.65 -1.10 -23.04
N ALA A 209 -2.60 -0.56 -21.83
CA ALA A 209 -1.68 0.54 -21.51
C ALA A 209 -0.25 0.08 -21.81
N SER A 210 0.39 0.75 -22.78
CA SER A 210 1.79 0.48 -23.14
C SER A 210 2.70 0.94 -22.00
N GLU A 211 3.80 0.21 -21.79
CA GLU A 211 4.89 0.77 -20.98
C GLU A 211 5.43 1.98 -21.75
N LYS A 212 5.01 3.18 -21.38
CA LYS A 212 5.75 4.37 -21.81
C LYS A 212 7.16 4.17 -21.28
N GLU A 213 8.13 4.21 -22.19
CA GLU A 213 9.53 4.21 -21.79
C GLU A 213 9.73 5.44 -20.92
N GLU A 214 9.71 5.21 -19.60
CA GLU A 214 9.93 6.25 -18.62
C GLU A 214 11.34 6.75 -18.90
N LYS A 215 11.51 8.03 -19.27
CA LYS A 215 12.82 8.69 -19.33
C LYS A 215 13.38 8.72 -17.90
N ARG A 216 13.96 7.59 -17.49
CA ARG A 216 14.47 7.38 -16.14
C ARG A 216 15.73 8.20 -15.96
N PRO A 217 15.78 9.11 -14.98
CA PRO A 217 17.07 9.59 -14.54
C PRO A 217 17.90 8.39 -14.04
N PRO A 218 19.24 8.43 -14.14
CA PRO A 218 20.10 7.29 -13.79
C PRO A 218 19.87 6.85 -12.35
N ARG A 219 19.99 5.54 -12.11
CA ARG A 219 19.98 4.98 -10.75
C ARG A 219 21.14 5.57 -9.94
N ARG A 220 20.99 5.58 -8.62
CA ARG A 220 21.98 6.10 -7.65
C ARG A 220 23.41 5.59 -7.91
N GLU A 221 23.56 4.32 -8.34
CA GLU A 221 24.86 3.70 -8.65
C GLU A 221 25.48 4.24 -9.95
N GLU A 222 24.68 4.71 -10.90
CA GLU A 222 25.17 5.27 -12.17
C GLU A 222 25.59 6.74 -12.06
N ALA A 223 25.07 7.46 -11.05
CA ALA A 223 25.42 8.86 -10.78
C ALA A 223 26.73 9.03 -9.99
N ALA A 224 27.33 7.94 -9.51
CA ALA A 224 28.59 7.94 -8.71
C ALA A 224 29.85 7.56 -9.55
N LYS A 225 29.72 7.45 -10.86
CA LYS A 225 30.83 7.31 -11.83
C LYS A 225 30.96 8.61 -12.64
#